data_1418546e4ec7757b66aaecf864622dc0
#
_entry.id   1418546e4ec7757b66aaecf864622dc0
#
_cell.length_a   1.000
_cell.length_b   1.000
_cell.length_c   1.000
_cell.angle_alpha   90.00
_cell.angle_beta   90.00
_cell.angle_gamma   90.00
#
_symmetry.space_group_name_H-M   'P 1'
#
loop_
_entity.id
_entity.type
_entity.pdbx_description
1 polymer ?
#
loop_
_entity_poly.entity_id
_entity_poly.type
_entity_poly.pdbx_seq_one_letter_code
_entity_poly.pdbx_strand_id
1 'polypeptide(L)'
;MSKTLAELRSRRWFSESGMRGFGHRQRIQQMGVRRQDVMDRPVIGIINTWSDLSPCHAHLRERAEAVKRGVLLAGGLPMELPAMSLGEVIVKPTTMLYRNLLAMEVEELLRSHPVDGVVLLAGCDKTTPGTVMGAISMGVPTLFCPAGPMLNDRLVQAGVTRQVGAGTHTRVFWDEYQAGKIDSDQWKALETRMTRSPGTCNTMGTASTMTAIVEALGLALPGSSSIPAMDSAHPRMATDCGERIVAMVWDDLTPQRLLTRESFVNAAVVQMALGGSTNAV
;
A
#
# COMPACT_ATOMS: atom_id res chain seq x y z
N MET A 1 13.16 -24.46 -2.88
CA MET A 1 12.24 -25.48 -3.45
C MET A 1 10.88 -24.83 -3.56
N SER A 2 10.21 -24.97 -4.68
CA SER A 2 8.88 -24.41 -4.92
C SER A 2 7.84 -25.17 -4.11
N LYS A 3 6.86 -24.46 -3.52
CA LYS A 3 5.76 -25.10 -2.79
C LYS A 3 4.86 -25.89 -3.73
N THR A 4 4.29 -26.97 -3.21
CA THR A 4 3.23 -27.73 -3.86
C THR A 4 1.86 -27.19 -3.42
N LEU A 5 0.82 -27.52 -4.16
CA LEU A 5 -0.56 -27.14 -3.82
C LEU A 5 -0.97 -27.61 -2.41
N ALA A 6 -0.51 -28.80 -2.00
CA ALA A 6 -0.83 -29.36 -0.68
C ALA A 6 -0.20 -28.58 0.49
N GLU A 7 0.89 -27.85 0.25
CA GLU A 7 1.61 -27.07 1.26
C GLU A 7 1.06 -25.66 1.44
N LEU A 8 0.10 -25.26 0.61
CA LEU A 8 -0.55 -23.97 0.75
C LEU A 8 -1.32 -23.89 2.08
N ARG A 9 -1.20 -22.74 2.76
CA ARG A 9 -1.85 -22.49 4.05
C ARG A 9 -3.38 -22.60 3.95
N SER A 10 -3.97 -22.13 2.86
CA SER A 10 -5.40 -22.18 2.58
C SER A 10 -5.96 -23.59 2.58
N ARG A 11 -5.11 -24.60 2.35
CA ARG A 11 -5.52 -26.03 2.39
C ARG A 11 -6.08 -26.47 3.74
N ARG A 12 -5.66 -25.85 4.85
CA ARG A 12 -6.21 -26.13 6.19
C ARG A 12 -7.71 -25.87 6.29
N TRP A 13 -8.23 -24.96 5.47
CA TRP A 13 -9.67 -24.65 5.39
C TRP A 13 -10.39 -25.45 4.33
N PHE A 14 -9.81 -25.54 3.14
CA PHE A 14 -10.54 -26.03 1.97
C PHE A 14 -10.32 -27.52 1.65
N SER A 15 -9.19 -28.11 2.04
CA SER A 15 -8.90 -29.52 1.74
C SER A 15 -9.38 -30.48 2.82
N GLU A 16 -9.83 -30.01 3.97
CA GLU A 16 -10.38 -30.86 5.02
C GLU A 16 -11.63 -31.60 4.52
N SER A 17 -11.68 -32.93 4.77
CA SER A 17 -12.76 -33.78 4.31
C SER A 17 -14.02 -33.76 5.20
N GLY A 18 -13.86 -33.32 6.46
CA GLY A 18 -14.93 -33.29 7.46
C GLY A 18 -15.93 -32.13 7.30
N MET A 19 -16.83 -32.02 8.28
CA MET A 19 -17.89 -31.03 8.33
C MET A 19 -17.33 -29.59 8.26
N ARG A 20 -16.16 -29.32 8.84
CA ARG A 20 -15.53 -28.00 8.79
C ARG A 20 -15.14 -27.60 7.37
N GLY A 21 -14.44 -28.48 6.65
CA GLY A 21 -14.06 -28.22 5.27
C GLY A 21 -15.28 -28.09 4.35
N PHE A 22 -16.33 -28.88 4.57
CA PHE A 22 -17.61 -28.69 3.89
C PHE A 22 -18.17 -27.30 4.14
N GLY A 23 -18.25 -26.88 5.41
CA GLY A 23 -18.74 -25.54 5.79
C GLY A 23 -17.95 -24.41 5.14
N HIS A 24 -16.61 -24.48 5.15
CA HIS A 24 -15.76 -23.47 4.50
C HIS A 24 -16.01 -23.40 2.98
N ARG A 25 -16.04 -24.55 2.29
CA ARG A 25 -16.32 -24.59 0.84
C ARG A 25 -17.73 -24.13 0.49
N GLN A 26 -18.72 -24.44 1.34
CA GLN A 26 -20.09 -23.96 1.15
C GLN A 26 -20.16 -22.44 1.23
N ARG A 27 -19.52 -21.85 2.26
CA ARG A 27 -19.56 -20.41 2.49
C ARG A 27 -18.82 -19.61 1.41
N ILE A 28 -17.70 -20.12 0.90
CA ILE A 28 -17.01 -19.47 -0.19
C ILE A 28 -17.83 -19.48 -1.49
N GLN A 29 -18.56 -20.57 -1.74
CA GLN A 29 -19.47 -20.67 -2.90
C GLN A 29 -20.68 -19.72 -2.76
N GLN A 30 -21.13 -19.41 -1.55
CA GLN A 30 -22.17 -18.40 -1.30
C GLN A 30 -21.79 -17.03 -1.85
N MET A 31 -20.49 -16.71 -1.94
CA MET A 31 -19.97 -15.47 -2.51
C MET A 31 -19.75 -15.54 -4.03
N GLY A 32 -20.21 -16.60 -4.70
CA GLY A 32 -20.06 -16.79 -6.15
C GLY A 32 -18.70 -17.37 -6.57
N VAL A 33 -17.82 -17.73 -5.62
CA VAL A 33 -16.53 -18.36 -5.92
C VAL A 33 -16.74 -19.86 -6.16
N ARG A 34 -16.21 -20.39 -7.26
CA ARG A 34 -16.36 -21.80 -7.59
C ARG A 34 -15.49 -22.65 -6.65
N ARG A 35 -15.99 -23.84 -6.30
CA ARG A 35 -15.26 -24.80 -5.46
C ARG A 35 -13.84 -25.08 -5.99
N GLN A 36 -13.70 -25.29 -7.29
CA GLN A 36 -12.41 -25.57 -7.92
C GLN A 36 -11.42 -24.42 -7.78
N ASP A 37 -11.87 -23.15 -7.78
CA ASP A 37 -10.98 -22.01 -7.66
C ASP A 37 -10.26 -21.97 -6.30
N VAL A 38 -10.93 -22.37 -5.21
CA VAL A 38 -10.30 -22.48 -3.90
C VAL A 38 -9.53 -23.79 -3.71
N MET A 39 -9.81 -24.82 -4.51
CA MET A 39 -9.13 -26.11 -4.41
C MET A 39 -7.82 -26.13 -5.20
N ASP A 40 -7.72 -25.40 -6.30
CA ASP A 40 -6.66 -25.55 -7.28
C ASP A 40 -5.72 -24.34 -7.37
N ARG A 41 -5.99 -23.27 -6.61
CA ARG A 41 -5.27 -22.01 -6.68
C ARG A 41 -4.77 -21.54 -5.31
N PRO A 42 -3.64 -20.80 -5.24
CA PRO A 42 -3.27 -20.07 -4.05
C PRO A 42 -4.24 -18.89 -3.83
N VAL A 43 -4.61 -18.66 -2.58
CA VAL A 43 -5.49 -17.57 -2.18
C VAL A 43 -4.63 -16.36 -1.80
N ILE A 44 -4.81 -15.27 -2.52
CA ILE A 44 -4.06 -14.03 -2.30
C ILE A 44 -4.95 -13.01 -1.61
N GLY A 45 -4.59 -12.63 -0.40
CA GLY A 45 -5.21 -11.51 0.31
C GLY A 45 -4.78 -10.18 -0.31
N ILE A 46 -5.70 -9.23 -0.40
CA ILE A 46 -5.41 -7.84 -0.77
C ILE A 46 -5.86 -6.98 0.40
N ILE A 47 -4.92 -6.60 1.24
CA ILE A 47 -5.19 -5.65 2.33
C ILE A 47 -5.34 -4.27 1.71
N ASN A 48 -6.54 -3.70 1.80
CA ASN A 48 -6.85 -2.41 1.17
C ASN A 48 -7.22 -1.36 2.22
N THR A 49 -6.40 -0.32 2.33
CA THR A 49 -6.63 0.84 3.20
C THR A 49 -7.42 1.96 2.52
N TRP A 50 -8.20 1.66 1.49
CA TRP A 50 -9.07 2.62 0.82
C TRP A 50 -10.08 3.27 1.78
N SER A 51 -10.35 4.56 1.58
CA SER A 51 -11.42 5.28 2.26
C SER A 51 -11.75 6.58 1.52
N ASP A 52 -13.02 6.97 1.53
CA ASP A 52 -13.46 8.29 1.05
C ASP A 52 -12.91 9.45 1.92
N LEU A 53 -12.53 9.17 3.15
CA LEU A 53 -11.95 10.14 4.08
C LEU A 53 -10.42 10.15 4.08
N SER A 54 -9.78 9.45 3.16
CA SER A 54 -8.33 9.44 3.02
C SER A 54 -7.90 9.85 1.61
N PRO A 55 -7.53 11.11 1.39
CA PRO A 55 -7.08 11.58 0.06
C PRO A 55 -5.89 10.79 -0.49
N CYS A 56 -5.03 10.29 0.39
CA CYS A 56 -3.89 9.46 0.00
C CYS A 56 -4.31 8.09 -0.56
N HIS A 57 -5.49 7.59 -0.21
CA HIS A 57 -5.96 6.24 -0.52
C HIS A 57 -7.23 6.19 -1.37
N ALA A 58 -7.82 7.32 -1.73
CA ALA A 58 -9.10 7.39 -2.42
C ALA A 58 -9.15 6.57 -3.73
N HIS A 59 -8.01 6.45 -4.43
CA HIS A 59 -7.88 5.68 -5.68
C HIS A 59 -7.55 4.19 -5.46
N LEU A 60 -7.28 3.73 -4.24
CA LEU A 60 -6.86 2.35 -3.99
C LEU A 60 -7.97 1.32 -4.26
N ARG A 61 -9.24 1.73 -4.24
CA ARG A 61 -10.35 0.88 -4.67
C ARG A 61 -10.19 0.39 -6.10
N GLU A 62 -9.85 1.31 -7.02
CA GLU A 62 -9.59 0.95 -8.41
C GLU A 62 -8.27 0.18 -8.58
N ARG A 63 -7.28 0.46 -7.74
CA ARG A 63 -6.00 -0.26 -7.77
C ARG A 63 -6.14 -1.70 -7.29
N ALA A 64 -7.06 -1.98 -6.37
CA ALA A 64 -7.39 -3.35 -5.97
C ALA A 64 -7.86 -4.19 -7.17
N GLU A 65 -8.66 -3.61 -8.08
CA GLU A 65 -9.11 -4.31 -9.29
C GLU A 65 -7.94 -4.64 -10.25
N ALA A 66 -6.94 -3.74 -10.34
CA ALA A 66 -5.74 -4.02 -11.12
C ALA A 66 -4.90 -5.15 -10.51
N VAL A 67 -4.73 -5.16 -9.18
CA VAL A 67 -4.07 -6.27 -8.46
C VAL A 67 -4.83 -7.58 -8.66
N LYS A 68 -6.16 -7.59 -8.50
CA LYS A 68 -7.00 -8.78 -8.72
C LYS A 68 -6.80 -9.35 -10.11
N ARG A 69 -6.73 -8.48 -11.13
CA ARG A 69 -6.44 -8.90 -12.52
C ARG A 69 -5.11 -9.62 -12.62
N GLY A 70 -4.03 -9.07 -12.06
CA GLY A 70 -2.70 -9.69 -12.06
C GLY A 70 -2.70 -11.04 -11.35
N VAL A 71 -3.33 -11.14 -10.18
CA VAL A 71 -3.46 -12.39 -9.44
C VAL A 71 -4.19 -13.46 -10.28
N LEU A 72 -5.28 -13.09 -10.95
CA LEU A 72 -6.04 -14.02 -11.79
C LEU A 72 -5.23 -14.48 -13.01
N LEU A 73 -4.50 -13.57 -13.68
CA LEU A 73 -3.63 -13.88 -14.80
C LEU A 73 -2.52 -14.87 -14.42
N ALA A 74 -1.98 -14.75 -13.22
CA ALA A 74 -0.97 -15.66 -12.68
C ALA A 74 -1.54 -16.96 -12.08
N GLY A 75 -2.86 -17.19 -12.18
CA GLY A 75 -3.52 -18.41 -11.70
C GLY A 75 -3.82 -18.42 -10.20
N GLY A 76 -3.75 -17.30 -9.50
CA GLY A 76 -4.18 -17.14 -8.11
C GLY A 76 -5.66 -16.83 -7.95
N LEU A 77 -6.16 -16.84 -6.73
CA LEU A 77 -7.51 -16.42 -6.34
C LEU A 77 -7.40 -15.16 -5.46
N PRO A 78 -7.77 -13.98 -5.95
CA PRO A 78 -7.69 -12.75 -5.17
C PRO A 78 -8.88 -12.59 -4.23
N MET A 79 -8.61 -12.21 -2.97
CA MET A 79 -9.61 -11.91 -1.95
C MET A 79 -9.26 -10.59 -1.27
N GLU A 80 -10.12 -9.58 -1.43
CA GLU A 80 -9.90 -8.28 -0.83
C GLU A 80 -10.36 -8.24 0.63
N LEU A 81 -9.52 -7.68 1.49
CA LEU A 81 -9.73 -7.51 2.92
C LEU A 81 -9.58 -6.02 3.25
N PRO A 82 -10.66 -5.32 3.64
CA PRO A 82 -10.56 -3.93 4.05
C PRO A 82 -9.78 -3.83 5.36
N ALA A 83 -8.97 -2.77 5.48
CA ALA A 83 -8.25 -2.45 6.69
C ALA A 83 -8.35 -0.95 6.99
N MET A 84 -8.03 -0.58 8.22
CA MET A 84 -8.10 0.80 8.71
C MET A 84 -7.33 1.76 7.81
N SER A 85 -7.98 2.86 7.42
CA SER A 85 -7.38 3.93 6.62
C SER A 85 -6.94 5.10 7.51
N LEU A 86 -5.64 5.35 7.59
CA LEU A 86 -5.06 6.40 8.44
C LEU A 86 -4.53 7.57 7.59
N GLY A 87 -5.44 8.43 7.14
CA GLY A 87 -5.08 9.66 6.41
C GLY A 87 -4.51 10.71 7.38
N GLU A 88 -3.19 10.97 7.32
CA GLU A 88 -2.45 11.83 8.27
C GLU A 88 -3.10 13.20 8.47
N VAL A 89 -3.66 13.79 7.41
CA VAL A 89 -4.19 15.16 7.45
C VAL A 89 -5.58 15.24 8.08
N ILE A 90 -6.36 14.18 7.98
CA ILE A 90 -7.80 14.15 8.39
C ILE A 90 -7.99 13.51 9.76
N VAL A 91 -7.25 12.45 10.06
CA VAL A 91 -7.38 11.69 11.33
C VAL A 91 -6.88 12.52 12.51
N LYS A 92 -7.67 12.60 13.56
CA LYS A 92 -7.36 13.33 14.80
C LYS A 92 -7.37 12.38 16.02
N PRO A 93 -6.61 12.65 17.07
CA PRO A 93 -5.64 13.76 17.22
C PRO A 93 -4.37 13.56 16.40
N THR A 94 -3.98 12.33 16.09
CA THR A 94 -2.83 11.96 15.24
C THR A 94 -2.94 10.50 14.81
N THR A 95 -2.54 10.19 13.61
CA THR A 95 -2.49 8.82 13.08
C THR A 95 -1.49 7.92 13.81
N MET A 96 -0.51 8.52 14.52
CA MET A 96 0.49 7.77 15.30
C MET A 96 -0.15 6.87 16.35
N LEU A 97 -1.25 7.28 16.98
CA LEU A 97 -1.96 6.49 17.99
C LEU A 97 -2.57 5.21 17.41
N TYR A 98 -2.86 5.20 16.12
CA TYR A 98 -3.58 4.11 15.46
C TYR A 98 -2.66 3.20 14.63
N ARG A 99 -1.40 3.58 14.38
CA ARG A 99 -0.46 2.79 13.57
C ARG A 99 -0.33 1.35 14.07
N ASN A 100 -0.18 1.19 15.39
CA ASN A 100 0.00 -0.14 15.98
C ASN A 100 -1.31 -0.95 15.97
N LEU A 101 -2.46 -0.30 16.10
CA LEU A 101 -3.77 -0.95 15.94
C LEU A 101 -3.93 -1.48 14.51
N LEU A 102 -3.56 -0.71 13.50
CA LEU A 102 -3.55 -1.16 12.11
C LEU A 102 -2.60 -2.36 11.91
N ALA A 103 -1.42 -2.35 12.53
CA ALA A 103 -0.50 -3.49 12.44
C ALA A 103 -1.11 -4.76 13.04
N MET A 104 -1.74 -4.66 14.20
CA MET A 104 -2.46 -5.76 14.85
C MET A 104 -3.64 -6.23 14.01
N GLU A 105 -4.43 -5.30 13.45
CA GLU A 105 -5.54 -5.62 12.56
C GLU A 105 -5.09 -6.42 11.34
N VAL A 106 -4.04 -5.97 10.67
CA VAL A 106 -3.49 -6.67 9.48
C VAL A 106 -2.95 -8.05 9.85
N GLU A 107 -2.22 -8.17 10.96
CA GLU A 107 -1.74 -9.48 11.43
C GLU A 107 -2.92 -10.43 11.66
N GLU A 108 -3.95 -10.00 12.38
CA GLU A 108 -5.09 -10.85 12.72
C GLU A 108 -5.99 -11.14 11.50
N LEU A 109 -6.17 -10.20 10.58
CA LEU A 109 -6.84 -10.46 9.30
C LEU A 109 -6.11 -11.57 8.52
N LEU A 110 -4.80 -11.50 8.42
CA LEU A 110 -4.01 -12.51 7.72
C LEU A 110 -3.96 -13.85 8.48
N ARG A 111 -3.95 -13.81 9.80
CA ARG A 111 -3.94 -14.99 10.66
C ARG A 111 -5.25 -15.77 10.61
N SER A 112 -6.37 -15.06 10.64
CA SER A 112 -7.70 -15.63 10.73
C SER A 112 -8.28 -16.09 9.38
N HIS A 113 -7.78 -15.58 8.25
CA HIS A 113 -8.28 -15.91 6.92
C HIS A 113 -7.40 -16.90 6.17
N PRO A 114 -7.97 -17.69 5.22
CA PRO A 114 -7.25 -18.71 4.47
C PRO A 114 -6.41 -18.13 3.32
N VAL A 115 -5.48 -17.21 3.62
CA VAL A 115 -4.62 -16.58 2.62
C VAL A 115 -3.24 -17.20 2.59
N ASP A 116 -2.67 -17.36 1.40
CA ASP A 116 -1.34 -17.94 1.16
C ASP A 116 -0.26 -16.88 0.95
N GLY A 117 -0.66 -15.69 0.53
CA GLY A 117 0.19 -14.51 0.36
C GLY A 117 -0.67 -13.25 0.37
N VAL A 118 -0.04 -12.08 0.44
CA VAL A 118 -0.75 -10.81 0.55
C VAL A 118 -0.11 -9.69 -0.27
N VAL A 119 -0.98 -8.89 -0.91
CA VAL A 119 -0.62 -7.57 -1.44
C VAL A 119 -1.17 -6.50 -0.49
N LEU A 120 -0.33 -5.55 -0.10
CA LEU A 120 -0.68 -4.43 0.77
C LEU A 120 -0.89 -3.18 -0.06
N LEU A 121 -2.11 -2.67 -0.11
CA LEU A 121 -2.46 -1.39 -0.74
C LEU A 121 -2.50 -0.30 0.32
N ALA A 122 -1.45 0.49 0.41
CA ALA A 122 -1.32 1.59 1.36
C ALA A 122 -0.32 2.64 0.85
N GLY A 123 -0.19 3.77 1.51
CA GLY A 123 0.73 4.80 1.03
C GLY A 123 0.94 5.99 1.96
N CYS A 124 0.09 6.20 2.95
CA CYS A 124 0.22 7.34 3.85
C CYS A 124 1.27 7.08 4.95
N ASP A 125 1.62 8.12 5.65
CA ASP A 125 2.67 8.22 6.67
C ASP A 125 2.69 7.04 7.67
N LYS A 126 1.52 6.61 8.15
CA LYS A 126 1.38 5.54 9.15
C LYS A 126 0.78 4.25 8.60
N THR A 127 0.08 4.30 7.46
CA THR A 127 -0.48 3.09 6.85
C THR A 127 0.59 2.22 6.22
N THR A 128 1.62 2.81 5.59
CA THR A 128 2.76 2.06 5.05
C THR A 128 3.44 1.21 6.14
N PRO A 129 3.99 1.80 7.22
CA PRO A 129 4.62 0.99 8.25
C PRO A 129 3.63 0.07 8.99
N GLY A 130 2.39 0.52 9.25
CA GLY A 130 1.40 -0.29 9.96
C GLY A 130 1.05 -1.58 9.22
N THR A 131 0.76 -1.50 7.92
CA THR A 131 0.43 -2.69 7.13
C THR A 131 1.63 -3.63 6.95
N VAL A 132 2.83 -3.06 6.73
CA VAL A 132 4.06 -3.84 6.58
C VAL A 132 4.42 -4.57 7.88
N MET A 133 4.34 -3.90 9.05
CA MET A 133 4.58 -4.52 10.36
C MET A 133 3.66 -5.71 10.61
N GLY A 134 2.36 -5.57 10.37
CA GLY A 134 1.40 -6.66 10.55
C GLY A 134 1.65 -7.84 9.62
N ALA A 135 1.98 -7.59 8.37
CA ALA A 135 2.28 -8.65 7.40
C ALA A 135 3.60 -9.37 7.70
N ILE A 136 4.64 -8.66 8.15
CA ILE A 136 5.92 -9.25 8.58
C ILE A 136 5.69 -10.14 9.81
N SER A 137 4.90 -9.68 10.78
CA SER A 137 4.56 -10.46 11.99
C SER A 137 3.84 -11.77 11.63
N MET A 138 2.92 -11.73 10.66
CA MET A 138 2.24 -12.93 10.17
C MET A 138 3.17 -13.88 9.39
N GLY A 139 4.12 -13.36 8.62
CA GLY A 139 5.15 -14.14 7.95
C GLY A 139 4.71 -14.86 6.67
N VAL A 140 3.61 -14.48 6.03
CA VAL A 140 3.24 -14.96 4.69
C VAL A 140 3.98 -14.19 3.60
N PRO A 141 4.18 -14.75 2.39
CA PRO A 141 4.66 -13.98 1.24
C PRO A 141 3.91 -12.66 1.11
N THR A 142 4.66 -11.56 1.08
CA THR A 142 4.12 -10.19 1.18
C THR A 142 4.72 -9.31 0.12
N LEU A 143 3.87 -8.55 -0.58
CA LEU A 143 4.28 -7.52 -1.53
C LEU A 143 3.51 -6.24 -1.27
N PHE A 144 4.22 -5.13 -1.16
CA PHE A 144 3.64 -3.80 -0.99
C PHE A 144 3.40 -3.15 -2.36
N CYS A 145 2.17 -2.70 -2.59
CA CYS A 145 1.77 -1.92 -3.75
C CYS A 145 1.49 -0.48 -3.27
N PRO A 146 2.41 0.46 -3.51
CA PRO A 146 2.31 1.82 -3.00
C PRO A 146 1.16 2.60 -3.64
N ALA A 147 0.56 3.52 -2.89
CA ALA A 147 -0.46 4.44 -3.42
C ALA A 147 0.11 5.44 -4.46
N GLY A 148 1.40 5.71 -4.41
CA GLY A 148 2.05 6.70 -5.27
C GLY A 148 1.80 8.15 -4.87
N PRO A 149 2.71 9.08 -5.21
CA PRO A 149 2.58 10.49 -4.89
C PRO A 149 1.50 11.16 -5.76
N MET A 150 0.85 12.20 -5.19
CA MET A 150 -0.06 13.06 -5.95
C MET A 150 0.70 13.89 -6.98
N LEU A 151 -0.03 14.42 -7.98
CA LEU A 151 0.53 15.29 -9.01
C LEU A 151 0.94 16.65 -8.43
N ASN A 152 2.07 17.17 -8.88
CA ASN A 152 2.50 18.54 -8.62
C ASN A 152 1.78 19.55 -9.52
N ASP A 153 1.71 20.82 -9.08
CA ASP A 153 1.32 21.93 -9.93
C ASP A 153 2.44 22.98 -10.03
N ARG A 154 2.21 23.98 -10.86
CA ARG A 154 3.08 25.14 -11.05
C ARG A 154 2.27 26.42 -10.91
N LEU A 155 2.79 27.33 -10.12
CA LEU A 155 2.23 28.69 -10.00
C LEU A 155 3.13 29.65 -10.78
N VAL A 156 2.55 30.47 -11.65
CA VAL A 156 3.25 31.58 -12.31
C VAL A 156 2.87 32.87 -11.57
N GLN A 157 3.84 33.51 -10.97
CA GLN A 157 3.66 34.76 -10.22
C GLN A 157 4.74 35.73 -10.63
N ALA A 158 4.35 36.93 -11.07
CA ALA A 158 5.27 37.96 -11.55
C ALA A 158 6.31 37.47 -12.60
N GLY A 159 5.88 36.56 -13.52
CA GLY A 159 6.75 35.97 -14.55
C GLY A 159 7.67 34.85 -14.06
N VAL A 160 7.64 34.53 -12.78
CA VAL A 160 8.42 33.42 -12.20
C VAL A 160 7.55 32.20 -12.01
N THR A 161 8.00 31.04 -12.52
CA THR A 161 7.32 29.74 -12.32
C THR A 161 7.84 29.09 -11.04
N ARG A 162 6.95 28.88 -10.08
CA ARG A 162 7.23 28.15 -8.83
C ARG A 162 6.50 26.80 -8.87
N GLN A 163 7.20 25.72 -8.54
CA GLN A 163 6.54 24.45 -8.30
C GLN A 163 5.78 24.53 -6.97
N VAL A 164 4.55 24.02 -6.94
CA VAL A 164 3.74 23.98 -5.73
C VAL A 164 3.35 22.53 -5.40
N GLY A 165 3.42 22.21 -4.11
CA GLY A 165 3.04 20.91 -3.58
C GLY A 165 2.67 21.03 -2.10
N ALA A 166 1.75 20.18 -1.68
CA ALA A 166 1.35 20.07 -0.29
C ALA A 166 2.56 19.72 0.60
N GLY A 167 2.57 20.11 1.81
CA GLY A 167 3.67 19.86 2.75
C GLY A 167 4.82 20.86 2.62
N THR A 168 5.53 20.90 1.51
CA THR A 168 6.68 21.80 1.34
C THR A 168 6.29 23.28 1.25
N HIS A 169 5.26 23.58 0.47
CA HIS A 169 4.94 24.97 0.12
C HIS A 169 3.80 25.58 0.95
N THR A 170 2.99 24.75 1.63
CA THR A 170 1.87 25.25 2.46
C THR A 170 2.33 26.28 3.48
N ARG A 171 3.45 25.99 4.18
CA ARG A 171 4.01 26.90 5.19
C ARG A 171 4.50 28.20 4.56
N VAL A 172 5.23 28.11 3.46
CA VAL A 172 5.78 29.30 2.75
C VAL A 172 4.66 30.22 2.31
N PHE A 173 3.60 29.68 1.69
CA PHE A 173 2.48 30.52 1.25
C PHE A 173 1.61 31.02 2.39
N TRP A 174 1.54 30.28 3.51
CA TRP A 174 0.91 30.80 4.73
C TRP A 174 1.65 32.01 5.28
N ASP A 175 2.97 31.98 5.34
CA ASP A 175 3.79 33.11 5.80
C ASP A 175 3.66 34.31 4.84
N GLU A 176 3.57 34.08 3.52
CA GLU A 176 3.31 35.10 2.52
C GLU A 176 1.92 35.73 2.70
N TYR A 177 0.89 34.93 3.00
CA TYR A 177 -0.47 35.38 3.29
C TYR A 177 -0.52 36.24 4.57
N GLN A 178 0.09 35.77 5.65
CA GLN A 178 0.17 36.50 6.91
C GLN A 178 0.94 37.84 6.76
N ALA A 179 1.93 37.89 5.88
CA ALA A 179 2.69 39.10 5.57
C ALA A 179 1.97 40.05 4.56
N GLY A 180 0.76 39.71 4.12
CA GLY A 180 0.00 40.49 3.15
C GLY A 180 0.59 40.52 1.73
N LYS A 181 1.48 39.58 1.41
CA LYS A 181 2.10 39.45 0.07
C LYS A 181 1.19 38.75 -0.94
N ILE A 182 0.26 37.93 -0.47
CA ILE A 182 -0.81 37.34 -1.23
C ILE A 182 -2.14 37.63 -0.52
N ASP A 183 -3.21 37.76 -1.31
CA ASP A 183 -4.54 38.05 -0.80
C ASP A 183 -5.33 36.75 -0.50
N SER A 184 -6.55 36.91 0.04
CA SER A 184 -7.45 35.80 0.40
C SER A 184 -7.83 34.91 -0.80
N ASP A 185 -7.98 35.50 -1.98
CA ASP A 185 -8.41 34.73 -3.16
C ASP A 185 -7.24 33.94 -3.76
N GLN A 186 -6.05 34.53 -3.74
CA GLN A 186 -4.81 33.83 -4.08
C GLN A 186 -4.56 32.66 -3.11
N TRP A 187 -4.76 32.88 -1.79
CA TRP A 187 -4.64 31.82 -0.80
C TRP A 187 -5.61 30.66 -1.05
N LYS A 188 -6.89 30.95 -1.29
CA LYS A 188 -7.90 29.93 -1.65
C LYS A 188 -7.56 29.17 -2.94
N ALA A 189 -7.04 29.87 -3.96
CA ALA A 189 -6.62 29.24 -5.21
C ALA A 189 -5.47 28.24 -5.00
N LEU A 190 -4.59 28.46 -4.02
CA LEU A 190 -3.50 27.55 -3.67
C LEU A 190 -4.01 26.22 -3.09
N GLU A 191 -5.12 26.19 -2.35
CA GLU A 191 -5.69 24.97 -1.79
C GLU A 191 -5.95 23.93 -2.90
N THR A 192 -6.56 24.33 -4.01
CA THR A 192 -6.80 23.44 -5.16
C THR A 192 -5.50 23.07 -5.89
N ARG A 193 -4.57 24.01 -6.05
CA ARG A 193 -3.33 23.78 -6.79
C ARG A 193 -2.37 22.84 -6.06
N MET A 194 -2.34 22.87 -4.73
CA MET A 194 -1.49 22.00 -3.93
C MET A 194 -1.96 20.54 -3.88
N THR A 195 -3.23 20.27 -4.21
CA THR A 195 -3.90 18.98 -4.07
C THR A 195 -4.57 18.52 -5.36
N ARG A 196 -3.78 18.43 -6.44
CA ARG A 196 -4.29 18.19 -7.81
C ARG A 196 -4.87 16.80 -8.06
N SER A 197 -4.53 15.80 -7.27
CA SER A 197 -4.99 14.43 -7.45
C SER A 197 -5.00 13.66 -6.14
N PRO A 198 -5.70 12.53 -6.06
CA PRO A 198 -5.43 11.53 -5.03
C PRO A 198 -3.96 11.11 -5.05
N GLY A 199 -3.52 10.55 -3.95
CA GLY A 199 -2.15 10.08 -3.76
C GLY A 199 -1.51 10.61 -2.49
N THR A 200 -0.32 10.12 -2.16
CA THR A 200 0.43 10.60 -1.00
C THR A 200 0.95 12.01 -1.21
N CYS A 201 1.39 12.66 -0.13
CA CYS A 201 2.02 13.97 -0.24
C CYS A 201 3.16 13.94 -1.27
N ASN A 202 3.22 14.96 -2.11
CA ASN A 202 4.25 15.13 -3.14
C ASN A 202 5.52 15.86 -2.63
N THR A 203 5.82 15.66 -1.36
CA THR A 203 7.05 16.10 -0.70
C THR A 203 7.83 14.89 -0.22
N MET A 204 9.14 15.02 -0.03
CA MET A 204 9.96 13.97 0.57
C MET A 204 9.74 13.96 2.10
N GLY A 205 8.50 13.67 2.50
CA GLY A 205 8.09 13.45 3.89
C GLY A 205 8.09 11.95 4.24
N THR A 206 7.48 11.61 5.37
CA THR A 206 7.48 10.23 5.89
C THR A 206 6.80 9.24 4.94
N ALA A 207 5.73 9.63 4.25
CA ALA A 207 5.04 8.75 3.29
C ALA A 207 5.98 8.30 2.16
N SER A 208 6.65 9.23 1.48
CA SER A 208 7.60 8.94 0.40
C SER A 208 8.83 8.20 0.90
N THR A 209 9.37 8.60 2.06
CA THR A 209 10.52 7.94 2.68
C THR A 209 10.21 6.49 3.03
N MET A 210 9.09 6.23 3.71
CA MET A 210 8.69 4.86 4.06
C MET A 210 8.44 3.98 2.84
N THR A 211 7.84 4.52 1.79
CA THR A 211 7.62 3.78 0.55
C THR A 211 8.95 3.38 -0.11
N ALA A 212 9.91 4.31 -0.17
CA ALA A 212 11.25 4.02 -0.70
C ALA A 212 12.02 3.00 0.16
N ILE A 213 11.87 3.07 1.49
CA ILE A 213 12.45 2.08 2.41
C ILE A 213 11.86 0.70 2.16
N VAL A 214 10.54 0.58 2.03
CA VAL A 214 9.87 -0.71 1.77
C VAL A 214 10.34 -1.31 0.44
N GLU A 215 10.56 -0.48 -0.58
CA GLU A 215 11.15 -0.92 -1.85
C GLU A 215 12.59 -1.39 -1.66
N ALA A 216 13.42 -0.63 -0.95
CA ALA A 216 14.82 -1.00 -0.68
C ALA A 216 14.96 -2.26 0.19
N LEU A 217 13.98 -2.56 1.04
CA LEU A 217 13.89 -3.81 1.79
C LEU A 217 13.51 -5.02 0.91
N GLY A 218 13.12 -4.79 -0.35
CA GLY A 218 12.70 -5.85 -1.26
C GLY A 218 11.24 -6.28 -1.12
N LEU A 219 10.43 -5.50 -0.39
CA LEU A 219 9.00 -5.77 -0.18
C LEU A 219 8.07 -5.06 -1.17
N ALA A 220 8.60 -4.34 -2.14
CA ALA A 220 7.87 -3.72 -3.24
C ALA A 220 8.58 -3.95 -4.57
N LEU A 221 7.89 -3.74 -5.69
CA LEU A 221 8.52 -3.86 -7.01
C LEU A 221 9.52 -2.72 -7.23
N PRO A 222 10.68 -3.00 -7.87
CA PRO A 222 11.65 -1.95 -8.18
C PRO A 222 11.04 -0.81 -8.99
N GLY A 223 11.27 0.44 -8.56
CA GLY A 223 10.77 1.66 -9.18
C GLY A 223 9.32 2.02 -8.83
N SER A 224 8.59 1.16 -8.10
CA SER A 224 7.18 1.36 -7.78
C SER A 224 6.93 2.58 -6.88
N SER A 225 7.86 2.89 -5.96
CA SER A 225 7.74 4.00 -5.01
C SER A 225 7.68 5.39 -5.65
N SER A 226 8.17 5.52 -6.88
CA SER A 226 8.25 6.80 -7.60
C SER A 226 7.14 7.01 -8.63
N ILE A 227 6.28 6.02 -8.87
CA ILE A 227 5.19 6.13 -9.85
C ILE A 227 4.05 6.99 -9.27
N PRO A 228 3.69 8.13 -9.91
CA PRO A 228 2.58 8.95 -9.44
C PRO A 228 1.26 8.19 -9.44
N ALA A 229 0.40 8.47 -8.46
CA ALA A 229 -0.89 7.80 -8.27
C ALA A 229 -1.78 7.78 -9.51
N MET A 230 -1.75 8.86 -10.30
CA MET A 230 -2.60 9.05 -11.50
C MET A 230 -1.86 8.79 -12.81
N ASP A 231 -0.60 8.32 -12.77
CA ASP A 231 0.13 7.90 -13.96
C ASP A 231 -0.44 6.58 -14.50
N SER A 232 -0.49 6.43 -15.82
CA SER A 232 -0.94 5.19 -16.46
C SER A 232 -0.03 3.99 -16.16
N ALA A 233 1.21 4.22 -15.71
CA ALA A 233 2.09 3.17 -15.22
C ALA A 233 1.63 2.57 -13.89
N HIS A 234 0.90 3.36 -13.07
CA HIS A 234 0.47 2.91 -11.74
C HIS A 234 -0.48 1.69 -11.78
N PRO A 235 -1.58 1.66 -12.57
CA PRO A 235 -2.41 0.45 -12.68
C PRO A 235 -1.67 -0.73 -13.34
N ARG A 236 -0.67 -0.50 -14.21
CA ARG A 236 0.19 -1.58 -14.73
C ARG A 236 1.03 -2.19 -13.62
N MET A 237 1.74 -1.36 -12.85
CA MET A 237 2.50 -1.78 -11.68
C MET A 237 1.63 -2.55 -10.67
N ALA A 238 0.40 -2.11 -10.42
CA ALA A 238 -0.53 -2.82 -9.55
C ALA A 238 -0.90 -4.22 -10.11
N THR A 239 -1.03 -4.37 -11.44
CA THR A 239 -1.20 -5.68 -12.08
C THR A 239 0.04 -6.54 -11.89
N ASP A 240 1.23 -5.97 -12.11
CA ASP A 240 2.51 -6.68 -11.93
C ASP A 240 2.70 -7.14 -10.47
N CYS A 241 2.24 -6.35 -9.49
CA CYS A 241 2.19 -6.77 -8.09
C CYS A 241 1.32 -8.03 -7.88
N GLY A 242 0.16 -8.07 -8.56
CA GLY A 242 -0.73 -9.21 -8.52
C GLY A 242 -0.10 -10.49 -9.10
N GLU A 243 0.63 -10.36 -10.20
CA GLU A 243 1.34 -11.50 -10.80
C GLU A 243 2.51 -11.95 -9.92
N ARG A 244 3.31 -10.99 -9.44
CA ARG A 244 4.51 -11.27 -8.63
C ARG A 244 4.19 -11.97 -7.32
N ILE A 245 3.12 -11.57 -6.61
CA ILE A 245 2.78 -12.22 -5.33
C ILE A 245 2.43 -13.70 -5.49
N VAL A 246 1.78 -14.09 -6.59
CA VAL A 246 1.49 -15.50 -6.87
C VAL A 246 2.78 -16.30 -7.03
N ALA A 247 3.76 -15.77 -7.78
CA ALA A 247 5.07 -16.40 -7.90
C ALA A 247 5.78 -16.51 -6.54
N MET A 248 5.74 -15.43 -5.72
CA MET A 248 6.34 -15.44 -4.38
C MET A 248 5.72 -16.51 -3.46
N VAL A 249 4.43 -16.79 -3.60
CA VAL A 249 3.78 -17.88 -2.84
C VAL A 249 4.36 -19.24 -3.24
N TRP A 250 4.51 -19.52 -4.54
CA TRP A 250 5.09 -20.77 -5.01
C TRP A 250 6.57 -20.91 -4.64
N ASP A 251 7.33 -19.80 -4.67
CA ASP A 251 8.75 -19.78 -4.27
C ASP A 251 8.94 -19.78 -2.74
N ASP A 252 7.86 -19.72 -1.96
CA ASP A 252 7.89 -19.53 -0.50
C ASP A 252 8.72 -18.32 -0.08
N LEU A 253 8.65 -17.24 -0.86
CA LEU A 253 9.43 -16.03 -0.61
C LEU A 253 8.73 -15.15 0.43
N THR A 254 9.02 -15.42 1.69
CA THR A 254 8.45 -14.72 2.84
C THR A 254 9.29 -13.51 3.25
N PRO A 255 8.73 -12.57 4.05
CA PRO A 255 9.50 -11.45 4.60
C PRO A 255 10.76 -11.88 5.33
N GLN A 256 10.72 -13.01 6.07
CA GLN A 256 11.87 -13.54 6.82
C GLN A 256 13.05 -13.92 5.91
N ARG A 257 12.80 -14.22 4.64
CA ARG A 257 13.85 -14.50 3.64
C ARG A 257 14.38 -13.24 2.96
N LEU A 258 13.57 -12.19 2.90
CA LEU A 258 13.92 -10.90 2.27
C LEU A 258 14.61 -9.95 3.26
N LEU A 259 14.19 -9.95 4.51
CA LEU A 259 14.65 -9.02 5.55
C LEU A 259 15.95 -9.53 6.16
N THR A 260 17.05 -9.34 5.45
CA THR A 260 18.41 -9.62 5.92
C THR A 260 19.06 -8.36 6.47
N ARG A 261 20.20 -8.51 7.13
CA ARG A 261 21.00 -7.36 7.57
C ARG A 261 21.35 -6.43 6.41
N GLU A 262 21.67 -7.00 5.25
CA GLU A 262 22.05 -6.27 4.05
C GLU A 262 20.86 -5.45 3.52
N SER A 263 19.64 -6.00 3.52
CA SER A 263 18.45 -5.27 3.09
C SER A 263 18.16 -4.06 4.00
N PHE A 264 18.37 -4.19 5.31
CA PHE A 264 18.26 -3.06 6.25
C PHE A 264 19.36 -2.02 6.04
N VAL A 265 20.60 -2.44 5.77
CA VAL A 265 21.69 -1.52 5.43
C VAL A 265 21.36 -0.76 4.15
N ASN A 266 20.89 -1.43 3.11
CA ASN A 266 20.46 -0.80 1.87
C ASN A 266 19.33 0.21 2.10
N ALA A 267 18.33 -0.14 2.89
CA ALA A 267 17.23 0.76 3.25
C ALA A 267 17.71 2.02 4.01
N ALA A 268 18.64 1.85 4.94
CA ALA A 268 19.26 2.97 5.65
C ALA A 268 20.06 3.88 4.71
N VAL A 269 20.83 3.31 3.78
CA VAL A 269 21.57 4.08 2.75
C VAL A 269 20.60 4.86 1.86
N VAL A 270 19.52 4.24 1.40
CA VAL A 270 18.49 4.90 0.59
C VAL A 270 17.85 6.05 1.38
N GLN A 271 17.50 5.85 2.65
CA GLN A 271 16.94 6.90 3.49
C GLN A 271 17.89 8.11 3.62
N MET A 272 19.17 7.86 3.87
CA MET A 272 20.18 8.93 3.98
C MET A 272 20.39 9.64 2.64
N ALA A 273 20.46 8.89 1.54
CA ALA A 273 20.64 9.46 0.20
C ALA A 273 19.46 10.35 -0.23
N LEU A 274 18.24 10.01 0.17
CA LEU A 274 17.03 10.79 -0.10
C LEU A 274 16.93 12.05 0.78
N GLY A 275 17.70 12.17 1.86
CA GLY A 275 17.46 13.17 2.90
C GLY A 275 16.07 12.97 3.52
N GLY A 276 15.68 11.73 3.74
CA GLY A 276 14.34 11.31 4.13
C GLY A 276 13.94 11.78 5.53
N SER A 277 12.66 11.57 5.85
CA SER A 277 12.08 11.92 7.14
C SER A 277 12.71 11.11 8.28
N THR A 278 13.07 11.78 9.38
CA THR A 278 13.56 11.13 10.60
C THR A 278 12.52 10.25 11.30
N ASN A 279 11.24 10.41 10.98
CA ASN A 279 10.17 9.55 11.50
C ASN A 279 10.20 8.13 10.91
N ALA A 280 11.02 7.88 9.91
CA ALA A 280 11.16 6.57 9.26
C ALA A 280 12.23 5.67 9.88
N VAL A 281 13.03 6.22 10.81
CA VAL A 281 14.10 5.50 11.53
C VAL A 281 13.55 4.59 12.63
#